data_5efae86edeb8fc5700e16e888407170d
#
_entry.id   5efae86edeb8fc5700e16e888407170d
#
_cell.length_a   1.000
_cell.length_b   1.000
_cell.length_c   1.000
_cell.angle_alpha   90.00
_cell.angle_beta   90.00
_cell.angle_gamma   90.00
#
_symmetry.space_group_name_H-M   'P 1'
#
loop_
_entity.id
_entity.type
_entity.pdbx_description
1 polymer ?
#
loop_
_entity_poly.entity_id
_entity_poly.type
_entity_poly.pdbx_seq_one_letter_code
_entity_poly.pdbx_strand_id
1 'polypeptide(L)'
;MTTEEVAKKVVELTRKQAWYEALDLYDDDVVSVEAYSAGGGSPETRGKEGVRGKIDWWVNSMEVHRFDAHAPFVGHDRFVVQYDAEVSDKKSKERRKMSEVGVYTVKNGKIVREEFLPRVD
;
A
#
# COMPACT_ATOMS: atom_id res chain seq x y z
N MET A 1 -11.63 6.57 14.16
CA MET A 1 -10.72 5.45 14.50
C MET A 1 -9.38 5.99 15.02
N THR A 2 -8.79 5.29 15.95
CA THR A 2 -7.44 5.59 16.42
C THR A 2 -6.40 5.13 15.39
N THR A 3 -5.17 5.60 15.52
CA THR A 3 -4.06 5.12 14.67
C THR A 3 -3.93 3.61 14.73
N GLU A 4 -4.03 3.02 15.93
CA GLU A 4 -3.96 1.56 16.11
C GLU A 4 -5.09 0.84 15.37
N GLU A 5 -6.31 1.35 15.46
CA GLU A 5 -7.46 0.75 14.78
C GLU A 5 -7.30 0.81 13.26
N VAL A 6 -6.82 1.93 12.73
CA VAL A 6 -6.52 2.07 11.29
C VAL A 6 -5.45 1.06 10.89
N ALA A 7 -4.36 0.96 11.66
CA ALA A 7 -3.27 0.03 11.38
C ALA A 7 -3.74 -1.42 11.32
N LYS A 8 -4.53 -1.84 12.29
CA LYS A 8 -5.09 -3.21 12.33
C LYS A 8 -5.99 -3.48 11.15
N LYS A 9 -6.78 -2.48 10.74
CA LYS A 9 -7.69 -2.61 9.60
C LYS A 9 -6.93 -2.71 8.28
N VAL A 10 -5.86 -1.93 8.11
CA VAL A 10 -4.98 -2.03 6.94
C VAL A 10 -4.42 -3.45 6.83
N VAL A 11 -3.88 -3.99 7.91
CA VAL A 11 -3.31 -5.34 7.91
C VAL A 11 -4.39 -6.39 7.57
N GLU A 12 -5.56 -6.28 8.18
CA GLU A 12 -6.67 -7.19 7.91
C GLU A 12 -7.06 -7.20 6.43
N LEU A 13 -7.27 -6.01 5.86
CA LEU A 13 -7.73 -5.88 4.48
C LEU A 13 -6.66 -6.28 3.47
N THR A 14 -5.40 -5.92 3.70
CA THR A 14 -4.31 -6.30 2.80
C THR A 14 -4.06 -7.81 2.81
N ARG A 15 -4.17 -8.46 3.96
CA ARG A 15 -4.09 -9.92 4.06
C ARG A 15 -5.17 -10.62 3.24
N LYS A 16 -6.33 -10.01 3.13
CA LYS A 16 -7.45 -10.52 2.32
C LYS A 16 -7.37 -10.08 0.87
N GLN A 17 -6.39 -9.27 0.52
CA GLN A 17 -6.29 -8.64 -0.80
C GLN A 17 -7.54 -7.81 -1.15
N ALA A 18 -8.15 -7.23 -0.13
CA ALA A 18 -9.34 -6.39 -0.26
C ALA A 18 -8.92 -4.93 -0.51
N TRP A 19 -8.21 -4.73 -1.62
CA TRP A 19 -7.55 -3.45 -1.95
C TRP A 19 -8.53 -2.28 -2.02
N TYR A 20 -9.67 -2.48 -2.65
CA TYR A 20 -10.66 -1.42 -2.84
C TYR A 20 -11.36 -1.05 -1.53
N GLU A 21 -11.62 -2.03 -0.68
CA GLU A 21 -12.20 -1.78 0.65
C GLU A 21 -11.27 -0.92 1.50
N ALA A 22 -9.96 -1.08 1.33
CA ALA A 22 -8.98 -0.31 2.08
C ALA A 22 -9.05 1.19 1.78
N LEU A 23 -9.61 1.59 0.62
CA LEU A 23 -9.75 3.00 0.26
C LEU A 23 -10.62 3.78 1.27
N ASP A 24 -11.52 3.11 1.98
CA ASP A 24 -12.35 3.78 2.99
C ASP A 24 -11.53 4.29 4.18
N LEU A 25 -10.31 3.80 4.34
CA LEU A 25 -9.41 4.23 5.41
C LEU A 25 -8.62 5.49 5.05
N TYR A 26 -8.68 5.91 3.79
CA TYR A 26 -7.90 7.03 3.27
C TYR A 26 -8.68 8.33 3.28
N ASP A 27 -7.97 9.41 3.62
CA ASP A 27 -8.49 10.76 3.44
C ASP A 27 -8.62 11.09 1.95
N ASP A 28 -9.60 11.92 1.59
CA ASP A 28 -9.81 12.31 0.19
C ASP A 28 -8.57 12.97 -0.43
N ASP A 29 -7.78 13.68 0.38
CA ASP A 29 -6.58 14.39 -0.05
C ASP A 29 -5.29 13.64 0.26
N VAL A 30 -5.34 12.32 0.44
CA VAL A 30 -4.18 11.49 0.74
C VAL A 30 -3.05 11.69 -0.26
N VAL A 31 -1.81 11.63 0.23
CA VAL A 31 -0.61 11.62 -0.61
C VAL A 31 0.03 10.24 -0.51
N SER A 32 0.23 9.59 -1.65
CA SER A 32 0.85 8.27 -1.74
C SER A 32 2.16 8.38 -2.49
N VAL A 33 3.25 7.91 -1.87
CA VAL A 33 4.61 8.09 -2.39
C VAL A 33 5.27 6.74 -2.62
N GLU A 34 5.74 6.54 -3.85
CA GLU A 34 6.58 5.40 -4.22
C GLU A 34 8.04 5.81 -4.14
N ALA A 35 8.95 4.82 -4.06
CA ALA A 35 10.39 5.12 -4.03
C ALA A 35 10.90 5.70 -5.34
N TYR A 36 10.23 5.35 -6.45
CA TYR A 36 10.58 5.81 -7.80
C TYR A 36 9.33 5.76 -8.67
N SER A 37 9.38 6.47 -9.79
CA SER A 37 8.31 6.41 -10.77
C SER A 37 8.69 5.50 -11.93
N ALA A 38 7.91 4.46 -12.16
CA ALA A 38 8.15 3.49 -13.23
C ALA A 38 8.00 4.09 -14.63
N GLY A 39 7.23 5.14 -14.79
CA GLY A 39 6.95 5.76 -16.09
C GLY A 39 7.68 7.08 -16.32
N GLY A 40 8.61 7.45 -15.44
CA GLY A 40 9.32 8.72 -15.55
C GLY A 40 8.55 9.93 -15.06
N GLY A 41 7.35 9.75 -14.52
CA GLY A 41 6.58 10.80 -13.88
C GLY A 41 6.97 10.98 -12.41
N SER A 42 6.13 11.67 -11.65
CA SER A 42 6.35 11.85 -10.22
C SER A 42 6.13 10.53 -9.45
N PRO A 43 6.96 10.19 -8.46
CA PRO A 43 6.67 9.08 -7.56
C PRO A 43 5.51 9.36 -6.61
N GLU A 44 5.01 10.59 -6.60
CA GLU A 44 3.95 11.04 -5.72
C GLU A 44 2.61 11.03 -6.44
N THR A 45 1.61 10.42 -5.81
CA THR A 45 0.22 10.39 -6.28
C THR A 45 -0.65 11.08 -5.24
N ARG A 46 -1.49 12.01 -5.67
CA ARG A 46 -2.35 12.77 -4.77
C ARG A 46 -3.81 12.39 -4.94
N GLY A 47 -4.50 12.36 -3.80
CA GLY A 47 -5.93 12.12 -3.75
C GLY A 47 -6.32 10.65 -3.77
N LYS A 48 -7.48 10.38 -3.21
CA LYS A 48 -8.03 9.03 -3.08
C LYS A 48 -8.26 8.37 -4.45
N GLU A 49 -8.68 9.15 -5.44
CA GLU A 49 -8.88 8.63 -6.80
C GLU A 49 -7.57 8.25 -7.47
N GLY A 50 -6.49 8.98 -7.16
CA GLY A 50 -5.15 8.61 -7.63
C GLY A 50 -4.69 7.29 -7.04
N VAL A 51 -4.95 7.06 -5.75
CA VAL A 51 -4.65 5.78 -5.09
C VAL A 51 -5.48 4.66 -5.72
N ARG A 52 -6.76 4.91 -6.03
CA ARG A 52 -7.60 3.94 -6.74
C ARG A 52 -6.97 3.54 -8.07
N GLY A 53 -6.42 4.50 -8.81
CA GLY A 53 -5.72 4.23 -10.07
C GLY A 53 -4.51 3.31 -9.88
N LYS A 54 -3.77 3.47 -8.80
CA LYS A 54 -2.66 2.58 -8.45
C LYS A 54 -3.14 1.16 -8.16
N ILE A 55 -4.25 1.04 -7.45
CA ILE A 55 -4.87 -0.27 -7.18
C ILE A 55 -5.35 -0.92 -8.46
N ASP A 56 -5.99 -0.16 -9.35
CA ASP A 56 -6.43 -0.66 -10.66
C ASP A 56 -5.25 -1.23 -11.45
N TRP A 57 -4.14 -0.51 -11.49
CA TRP A 57 -2.93 -0.99 -12.15
C TRP A 57 -2.45 -2.30 -11.56
N TRP A 58 -2.38 -2.39 -10.23
CA TRP A 58 -1.95 -3.59 -9.51
C TRP A 58 -2.84 -4.78 -9.84
N VAL A 59 -4.15 -4.61 -9.72
CA VAL A 59 -5.14 -5.67 -9.97
C VAL A 59 -5.11 -6.14 -11.42
N ASN A 60 -4.95 -5.20 -12.37
CA ASN A 60 -4.97 -5.52 -13.79
C ASN A 60 -3.63 -6.07 -14.31
N SER A 61 -2.53 -5.74 -13.65
CA SER A 61 -1.19 -6.05 -14.14
C SER A 61 -0.54 -7.25 -13.44
N MET A 62 -0.90 -7.53 -12.19
CA MET A 62 -0.23 -8.53 -11.37
C MET A 62 -1.15 -9.66 -10.96
N GLU A 63 -0.63 -10.89 -11.08
CA GLU A 63 -1.20 -12.06 -10.46
C GLU A 63 -0.51 -12.26 -9.11
N VAL A 64 -1.27 -12.24 -8.03
CA VAL A 64 -0.72 -12.37 -6.68
C VAL A 64 -0.78 -13.83 -6.26
N HIS A 65 0.37 -14.46 -6.06
CA HIS A 65 0.47 -15.85 -5.59
C HIS A 65 0.43 -15.91 -4.06
N ARG A 66 1.04 -14.92 -3.42
CA ARG A 66 1.12 -14.81 -1.97
C ARG A 66 1.27 -13.33 -1.59
N PHE A 67 0.58 -12.92 -0.53
CA PHE A 67 0.71 -11.57 -0.01
C PHE A 67 0.62 -11.63 1.52
N ASP A 68 1.74 -11.34 2.19
CA ASP A 68 1.84 -11.36 3.64
C ASP A 68 1.98 -9.94 4.17
N ALA A 69 1.07 -9.56 5.05
CA ALA A 69 1.19 -8.32 5.81
C ALA A 69 1.55 -8.70 7.25
N HIS A 70 2.68 -8.22 7.72
CA HIS A 70 3.13 -8.49 9.09
C HIS A 70 2.37 -7.62 10.09
N ALA A 71 2.43 -7.99 11.37
CA ALA A 71 1.82 -7.18 12.43
C ALA A 71 2.38 -5.76 12.38
N PRO A 72 1.54 -4.73 12.55
CA PRO A 72 1.99 -3.35 12.40
C PRO A 72 2.81 -2.89 13.60
N PHE A 73 3.78 -2.03 13.33
CA PHE A 73 4.43 -1.24 14.39
C PHE A 73 3.69 0.08 14.48
N VAL A 74 3.03 0.35 15.61
CA VAL A 74 2.16 1.50 15.76
C VAL A 74 2.81 2.58 16.63
N GLY A 75 2.95 3.78 16.08
CA GLY A 75 3.38 4.97 16.79
C GLY A 75 2.19 5.83 17.18
N HIS A 76 2.46 7.09 17.53
CA HIS A 76 1.39 8.01 17.95
C HIS A 76 0.44 8.36 16.80
N ASP A 77 0.99 8.85 15.69
CA ASP A 77 0.24 9.29 14.49
C ASP A 77 0.68 8.58 13.22
N ARG A 78 1.58 7.58 13.34
CA ARG A 78 2.08 6.81 12.21
C ARG A 78 2.19 5.35 12.57
N PHE A 79 2.11 4.51 11.56
CA PHE A 79 2.38 3.08 11.73
C PHE A 79 3.13 2.54 10.51
N VAL A 80 3.79 1.42 10.73
CA VAL A 80 4.62 0.78 9.72
C VAL A 80 4.16 -0.66 9.54
N VAL A 81 4.02 -1.09 8.29
CA VAL A 81 3.70 -2.48 7.96
C VAL A 81 4.71 -3.00 6.96
N GLN A 82 5.28 -4.17 7.24
CA GLN A 82 6.11 -4.88 6.26
C GLN A 82 5.23 -5.80 5.44
N TYR A 83 5.40 -5.75 4.12
CA TYR A 83 4.71 -6.61 3.17
C TYR A 83 5.73 -7.49 2.45
N ASP A 84 5.45 -8.79 2.38
CA ASP A 84 6.19 -9.74 1.57
C ASP A 84 5.24 -10.40 0.61
N ALA A 85 5.60 -10.43 -0.67
CA ALA A 85 4.70 -10.94 -1.70
C ALA A 85 5.45 -11.75 -2.75
N GLU A 86 4.70 -12.61 -3.42
CA GLU A 86 5.16 -13.31 -4.60
C GLU A 86 4.12 -13.08 -5.69
N VAL A 87 4.55 -12.49 -6.79
CA VAL A 87 3.65 -12.04 -7.86
C VAL A 87 4.20 -12.42 -9.21
N SER A 88 3.32 -12.48 -10.21
CA SER A 88 3.71 -12.59 -11.62
C SER A 88 3.12 -11.42 -12.38
N ASP A 89 3.91 -10.87 -13.31
CA ASP A 89 3.40 -9.92 -14.28
C ASP A 89 2.49 -10.68 -15.26
N LYS A 90 1.24 -10.25 -15.42
CA LYS A 90 0.26 -10.95 -16.26
C LYS A 90 0.65 -10.96 -17.72
N LYS A 91 1.37 -9.94 -18.17
CA LYS A 91 1.75 -9.78 -19.57
C LYS A 91 3.04 -10.56 -19.92
N SER A 92 4.13 -10.34 -19.15
CA SER A 92 5.41 -10.98 -19.40
C SER A 92 5.53 -12.38 -18.80
N LYS A 93 4.64 -12.71 -17.84
CA LYS A 93 4.68 -13.96 -17.06
C LYS A 93 5.88 -14.05 -16.12
N GLU A 94 6.63 -12.98 -15.97
CA GLU A 94 7.75 -12.93 -15.04
C GLU A 94 7.25 -13.04 -13.62
N ARG A 95 7.82 -13.98 -12.86
CA ARG A 95 7.48 -14.21 -11.44
C ARG A 95 8.61 -13.71 -10.56
N ARG A 96 8.26 -12.96 -9.51
CA ARG A 96 9.26 -12.41 -8.61
C ARG A 96 8.73 -12.33 -7.20
N LYS A 97 9.65 -12.31 -6.25
CA LYS A 97 9.38 -12.00 -4.85
C LYS A 97 9.63 -10.52 -4.64
N MET A 98 8.82 -9.90 -3.81
CA MET A 98 9.00 -8.51 -3.42
C MET A 98 8.81 -8.35 -1.93
N SER A 99 9.53 -7.43 -1.35
CA SER A 99 9.41 -7.06 0.05
C SER A 99 9.48 -5.54 0.14
N GLU A 100 8.57 -4.96 0.89
CA GLU A 100 8.55 -3.52 1.09
C GLU A 100 7.95 -3.17 2.44
N VAL A 101 8.21 -1.95 2.88
CA VAL A 101 7.63 -1.38 4.09
C VAL A 101 6.75 -0.22 3.71
N GLY A 102 5.51 -0.21 4.21
CA GLY A 102 4.63 0.94 4.09
C GLY A 102 4.67 1.76 5.38
N VAL A 103 4.89 3.06 5.26
CA VAL A 103 4.84 4.01 6.36
C VAL A 103 3.61 4.88 6.16
N TYR A 104 2.70 4.84 7.15
CA TYR A 104 1.40 5.49 7.06
C TYR A 104 1.28 6.57 8.11
N THR A 105 0.79 7.73 7.71
CA THR A 105 0.47 8.83 8.64
C THR A 105 -1.03 8.95 8.76
N VAL A 106 -1.52 8.98 9.99
CA VAL A 106 -2.96 9.04 10.30
C VAL A 106 -3.29 10.38 10.94
N LYS A 107 -4.36 11.00 10.47
CA LYS A 107 -4.89 12.23 11.03
C LYS A 107 -6.41 12.15 11.02
N ASN A 108 -7.04 12.46 12.16
CA ASN A 108 -8.50 12.39 12.30
C ASN A 108 -9.08 11.03 11.88
N GLY A 109 -8.38 9.93 12.20
CA GLY A 109 -8.85 8.59 11.91
C GLY A 109 -8.73 8.15 10.46
N LYS A 110 -8.04 8.92 9.62
CA LYS A 110 -7.84 8.61 8.20
C LYS A 110 -6.37 8.66 7.83
N ILE A 111 -5.97 7.85 6.85
CA ILE A 111 -4.62 7.89 6.31
C ILE A 111 -4.48 9.12 5.42
N VAL A 112 -3.57 10.03 5.79
CA VAL A 112 -3.32 11.25 5.02
C VAL A 112 -2.06 11.14 4.16
N ARG A 113 -1.19 10.18 4.46
CA ARG A 113 0.04 9.93 3.71
C ARG A 113 0.43 8.47 3.85
N GLU A 114 0.89 7.88 2.75
CA GLU A 114 1.56 6.58 2.76
C GLU A 114 2.83 6.68 1.94
N GLU A 115 3.87 5.98 2.37
CA GLU A 115 5.15 5.97 1.68
C GLU A 115 5.69 4.54 1.67
N PHE A 116 6.09 4.06 0.50
CA PHE A 116 6.55 2.70 0.32
C PHE A 116 8.06 2.66 0.11
N LEU A 117 8.73 1.80 0.89
CA LEU A 117 10.17 1.62 0.85
C LEU A 117 10.46 0.17 0.46
N PRO A 118 10.69 -0.10 -0.84
CA PRO A 118 11.01 -1.46 -1.27
C PRO A 118 12.42 -1.85 -0.82
N ARG A 119 12.59 -3.14 -0.55
CA ARG A 119 13.91 -3.67 -0.20
C ARG A 119 14.84 -3.54 -1.40
N VAL A 120 16.06 -3.12 -1.11
CA VAL A 120 17.16 -3.10 -2.08
C VAL A 120 18.09 -4.25 -1.76
N ASP A 121 18.29 -5.14 -2.73
CA ASP A 121 19.18 -6.30 -2.60
C ASP A 121 20.55 -6.03 -3.18
#